data_3cb30fbb7f0df358f6984c8422d92d5d
#
_entry.id   3cb30fbb7f0df358f6984c8422d92d5d
#
_cell.length_a   1.000
_cell.length_b   1.000
_cell.length_c   1.000
_cell.angle_alpha   90.00
_cell.angle_beta   90.00
_cell.angle_gamma   90.00
#
_symmetry.space_group_name_H-M   'P 1'
#
loop_
_entity.id
_entity.type
_entity.pdbx_description
1 polymer ?
#
loop_
_entity_poly.entity_id
_entity_poly.type
_entity_poly.pdbx_seq_one_letter_code
_entity_poly.pdbx_strand_id
1 'polypeptide(L)'
;MRIQSRRPPPCSAHSRASRAAFTLSEMMVATGLLLIVFGANMASHLFGMKIMEKINARAGASTEARENISTLMAEICSAKSVAVGNGSQSSFSEIAIDAAQQGAALQIYPTTNTNTFVRYYLNAAAKTLNRMTNGGSGVVVAGGVKNTDLFAAEDALGNTVSNNQNNCVIGLNLQFQQLQYTNISVGSNSFYTSYQVRTKLARRAF
;
A
#
# COMPACT_ATOMS: atom_id res chain seq x y z
N MET A 1 -46.97 28.85 -88.19
CA MET A 1 -46.19 27.77 -87.55
C MET A 1 -44.87 28.37 -87.09
N ARG A 2 -44.69 28.66 -85.79
CA ARG A 2 -43.53 29.43 -85.26
C ARG A 2 -42.58 28.45 -84.53
N ILE A 3 -41.45 28.19 -85.10
CA ILE A 3 -40.41 27.28 -84.54
C ILE A 3 -39.62 28.07 -83.47
N GLN A 4 -39.79 27.68 -82.18
CA GLN A 4 -39.04 28.22 -81.08
C GLN A 4 -37.68 27.46 -81.00
N SER A 5 -36.60 28.20 -81.27
CA SER A 5 -35.24 27.74 -81.10
C SER A 5 -34.94 27.64 -79.56
N ARG A 6 -34.77 26.39 -79.04
CA ARG A 6 -34.29 26.15 -77.68
C ARG A 6 -32.78 26.40 -77.65
N ARG A 7 -32.37 27.37 -76.84
CA ARG A 7 -30.95 27.56 -76.46
C ARG A 7 -30.48 26.44 -75.54
N PRO A 8 -29.33 25.86 -75.78
CA PRO A 8 -28.77 24.88 -74.83
C PRO A 8 -28.38 25.55 -73.48
N PRO A 9 -28.46 24.82 -72.36
CA PRO A 9 -28.10 25.35 -71.05
C PRO A 9 -26.58 25.63 -70.96
N PRO A 10 -26.12 26.66 -70.17
CA PRO A 10 -24.75 26.97 -70.03
C PRO A 10 -24.02 25.83 -69.26
N CYS A 11 -22.90 25.35 -69.82
CA CYS A 11 -21.99 24.42 -69.14
C CYS A 11 -21.57 25.00 -67.81
N SER A 12 -21.91 24.33 -66.73
CA SER A 12 -21.42 24.65 -65.39
C SER A 12 -19.88 24.50 -65.39
N ALA A 13 -19.19 25.62 -65.28
CA ALA A 13 -17.74 25.63 -65.07
C ALA A 13 -17.46 24.92 -63.74
N HIS A 14 -16.94 23.70 -63.81
CA HIS A 14 -16.35 23.04 -62.68
C HIS A 14 -15.18 23.87 -62.20
N SER A 15 -15.35 24.55 -61.07
CA SER A 15 -14.25 25.23 -60.40
C SER A 15 -13.23 24.14 -60.00
N ARG A 16 -12.12 24.10 -60.73
CA ARG A 16 -10.97 23.30 -60.32
C ARG A 16 -10.43 23.92 -59.02
N ALA A 17 -10.83 23.31 -57.89
CA ALA A 17 -10.18 23.60 -56.65
C ALA A 17 -8.67 23.40 -56.85
N SER A 18 -7.91 24.47 -56.80
CA SER A 18 -6.45 24.43 -56.88
C SER A 18 -5.98 23.58 -55.72
N ARG A 19 -5.47 22.38 -55.99
CA ARG A 19 -4.78 21.56 -55.01
C ARG A 19 -3.48 22.28 -54.70
N ALA A 20 -3.47 23.09 -53.66
CA ALA A 20 -2.26 23.66 -53.13
C ALA A 20 -1.39 22.47 -52.63
N ALA A 21 -0.28 22.25 -53.31
CA ALA A 21 0.74 21.30 -52.86
C ALA A 21 1.50 21.93 -51.68
N PHE A 22 1.65 21.19 -50.61
CA PHE A 22 2.45 21.65 -49.49
C PHE A 22 3.90 21.87 -49.89
N THR A 23 4.49 22.95 -49.41
CA THR A 23 5.92 23.22 -49.60
C THR A 23 6.75 22.30 -48.68
N LEU A 24 7.98 22.02 -49.06
CA LEU A 24 8.90 21.20 -48.28
C LEU A 24 9.11 21.78 -46.88
N SER A 25 9.16 23.12 -46.78
CA SER A 25 9.33 23.82 -45.50
C SER A 25 8.10 23.66 -44.57
N GLU A 26 6.87 23.67 -45.12
CA GLU A 26 5.64 23.42 -44.32
C GLU A 26 5.61 21.99 -43.77
N MET A 27 6.02 21.01 -44.56
CA MET A 27 6.14 19.63 -44.13
C MET A 27 7.17 19.44 -43.00
N MET A 28 8.33 20.12 -43.09
CA MET A 28 9.36 20.08 -42.05
C MET A 28 8.86 20.69 -40.74
N VAL A 29 8.16 21.81 -40.80
CA VAL A 29 7.58 22.46 -39.61
C VAL A 29 6.47 21.60 -39.01
N ALA A 30 5.59 21.05 -39.85
CA ALA A 30 4.49 20.19 -39.38
C ALA A 30 5.00 18.91 -38.73
N THR A 31 6.01 18.25 -39.29
CA THR A 31 6.64 17.07 -38.70
C THR A 31 7.35 17.38 -37.37
N GLY A 32 8.04 18.54 -37.29
CA GLY A 32 8.67 19.01 -36.07
C GLY A 32 7.65 19.21 -34.92
N LEU A 33 6.54 19.91 -35.20
CA LEU A 33 5.46 20.08 -34.23
C LEU A 33 4.81 18.77 -33.82
N LEU A 34 4.59 17.86 -34.78
CA LEU A 34 4.04 16.53 -34.52
C LEU A 34 4.93 15.75 -33.53
N LEU A 35 6.25 15.76 -33.73
CA LEU A 35 7.20 15.06 -32.84
C LEU A 35 7.19 15.63 -31.43
N ILE A 36 7.07 16.95 -31.27
CA ILE A 36 6.97 17.60 -29.95
C ILE A 36 5.68 17.15 -29.23
N VAL A 37 4.54 17.16 -29.94
CA VAL A 37 3.26 16.73 -29.37
C VAL A 37 3.29 15.25 -29.01
N PHE A 38 3.86 14.41 -29.86
CA PHE A 38 4.03 12.99 -29.58
C PHE A 38 4.95 12.73 -28.38
N GLY A 39 6.05 13.44 -28.29
CA GLY A 39 6.98 13.36 -27.16
C GLY A 39 6.31 13.76 -25.84
N ALA A 40 5.55 14.84 -25.83
CA ALA A 40 4.81 15.30 -24.67
C ALA A 40 3.73 14.28 -24.21
N ASN A 41 2.99 13.68 -25.15
CA ASN A 41 2.02 12.64 -24.85
C ASN A 41 2.68 11.39 -24.25
N MET A 42 3.77 10.91 -24.84
CA MET A 42 4.53 9.77 -24.32
C MET A 42 5.05 10.04 -22.90
N ALA A 43 5.61 11.22 -22.65
CA ALA A 43 6.07 11.60 -21.32
C ALA A 43 4.92 11.61 -20.30
N SER A 44 3.75 12.13 -20.67
CA SER A 44 2.54 12.14 -19.85
C SER A 44 2.06 10.73 -19.52
N HIS A 45 2.02 9.82 -20.50
CA HIS A 45 1.64 8.43 -20.29
C HIS A 45 2.60 7.70 -19.35
N LEU A 46 3.91 7.86 -19.53
CA LEU A 46 4.91 7.25 -18.63
C LEU A 46 4.79 7.78 -17.19
N PHE A 47 4.52 9.07 -17.04
CA PHE A 47 4.29 9.66 -15.74
C PHE A 47 3.00 9.13 -15.09
N GLY A 48 1.92 9.03 -15.87
CA GLY A 48 0.65 8.46 -15.42
C GLY A 48 0.77 7.01 -14.94
N MET A 49 1.50 6.16 -15.68
CA MET A 49 1.76 4.77 -15.26
C MET A 49 2.52 4.70 -13.94
N LYS A 50 3.55 5.52 -13.77
CA LYS A 50 4.31 5.59 -12.50
C LYS A 50 3.45 6.02 -11.31
N ILE A 51 2.55 6.98 -11.51
CA ILE A 51 1.62 7.40 -10.45
C ILE A 51 0.64 6.27 -10.12
N MET A 52 0.09 5.61 -11.13
CA MET A 52 -0.87 4.51 -10.98
C MET A 52 -0.25 3.34 -10.20
N GLU A 53 0.97 2.95 -10.55
CA GLU A 53 1.72 1.92 -9.84
C GLU A 53 1.95 2.27 -8.36
N LYS A 54 2.30 3.53 -8.08
CA LYS A 54 2.45 4.05 -6.72
C LYS A 54 1.14 4.04 -5.92
N ILE A 55 0.03 4.41 -6.55
CA ILE A 55 -1.30 4.42 -5.92
C ILE A 55 -1.75 2.98 -5.64
N ASN A 56 -1.61 2.08 -6.60
CA ASN A 56 -2.01 0.68 -6.47
C ASN A 56 -1.20 -0.04 -5.38
N ALA A 57 0.10 0.21 -5.31
CA ALA A 57 0.96 -0.33 -4.27
C ALA A 57 0.52 0.16 -2.87
N ARG A 58 0.18 1.43 -2.73
CA ARG A 58 -0.33 2.00 -1.46
C ARG A 58 -1.72 1.48 -1.10
N ALA A 59 -2.62 1.41 -2.07
CA ALA A 59 -3.98 0.95 -1.85
C ALA A 59 -4.02 -0.53 -1.44
N GLY A 60 -3.28 -1.40 -2.14
CA GLY A 60 -3.19 -2.83 -1.82
C GLY A 60 -2.67 -3.07 -0.40
N ALA A 61 -1.51 -2.51 -0.07
CA ALA A 61 -0.91 -2.65 1.25
C ALA A 61 -1.80 -2.08 2.38
N SER A 62 -2.51 -0.98 2.11
CA SER A 62 -3.44 -0.37 3.08
C SER A 62 -4.68 -1.24 3.31
N THR A 63 -5.21 -1.89 2.28
CA THR A 63 -6.42 -2.72 2.39
C THR A 63 -6.13 -4.02 3.14
N GLU A 64 -5.07 -4.74 2.77
CA GLU A 64 -4.64 -5.94 3.49
C GLU A 64 -4.31 -5.64 4.96
N ALA A 65 -3.58 -4.56 5.22
CA ALA A 65 -3.24 -4.16 6.57
C ALA A 65 -4.50 -3.85 7.42
N ARG A 66 -5.50 -3.20 6.84
CA ARG A 66 -6.76 -2.88 7.56
C ARG A 66 -7.57 -4.13 7.90
N GLU A 67 -7.71 -5.05 6.97
CA GLU A 67 -8.45 -6.30 7.18
C GLU A 67 -7.79 -7.16 8.26
N ASN A 68 -6.48 -7.32 8.17
CA ASN A 68 -5.70 -8.08 9.13
C ASN A 68 -5.64 -7.41 10.51
N ILE A 69 -5.57 -6.07 10.56
CA ILE A 69 -5.66 -5.32 11.82
C ILE A 69 -7.05 -5.48 12.45
N SER A 70 -8.12 -5.52 11.67
CA SER A 70 -9.47 -5.75 12.22
C SER A 70 -9.59 -7.12 12.87
N THR A 71 -8.98 -8.14 12.28
CA THR A 71 -8.89 -9.49 12.86
C THR A 71 -8.10 -9.48 14.18
N LEU A 72 -6.93 -8.83 14.19
CA LEU A 72 -6.13 -8.67 15.42
C LEU A 72 -6.94 -7.94 16.52
N MET A 73 -7.67 -6.87 16.14
CA MET A 73 -8.53 -6.15 17.07
C MET A 73 -9.58 -7.05 17.69
N ALA A 74 -10.28 -7.85 16.88
CA ALA A 74 -11.29 -8.77 17.35
C ALA A 74 -10.71 -9.84 18.30
N GLU A 75 -9.52 -10.37 17.98
CA GLU A 75 -8.82 -11.34 18.81
C GLU A 75 -8.37 -10.76 20.16
N ILE A 76 -7.82 -9.54 20.18
CA ILE A 76 -7.44 -8.86 21.43
C ILE A 76 -8.69 -8.55 22.27
N CYS A 77 -9.75 -8.03 21.66
CA CYS A 77 -10.98 -7.69 22.36
C CYS A 77 -11.67 -8.91 23.00
N SER A 78 -11.58 -10.09 22.37
CA SER A 78 -12.17 -11.34 22.86
C SER A 78 -11.22 -12.15 23.75
N ALA A 79 -9.98 -11.72 23.92
CA ALA A 79 -8.96 -12.45 24.65
C ALA A 79 -9.26 -12.52 26.17
N LYS A 80 -8.98 -13.67 26.79
CA LYS A 80 -8.96 -13.83 28.25
C LYS A 80 -7.72 -13.19 28.85
N SER A 81 -6.57 -13.34 28.21
CA SER A 81 -5.32 -12.66 28.57
C SER A 81 -4.45 -12.41 27.34
N VAL A 82 -3.54 -11.46 27.46
CA VAL A 82 -2.56 -11.10 26.43
C VAL A 82 -1.20 -10.93 27.09
N ALA A 83 -0.14 -11.27 26.34
CA ALA A 83 1.23 -11.10 26.76
C ALA A 83 2.02 -10.44 25.63
N VAL A 84 2.72 -9.34 25.96
CA VAL A 84 3.66 -8.69 25.04
C VAL A 84 5.04 -9.30 25.27
N GLY A 85 5.75 -9.58 24.20
CA GLY A 85 7.04 -10.21 24.29
C GLY A 85 7.85 -10.09 23.01
N ASN A 86 8.90 -10.88 22.96
CA ASN A 86 9.69 -11.11 21.77
C ASN A 86 9.59 -12.57 21.40
N GLY A 87 9.62 -12.85 20.10
CA GLY A 87 9.49 -14.23 19.68
C GLY A 87 9.46 -14.45 18.18
N SER A 88 9.36 -15.71 17.84
CA SER A 88 9.29 -16.21 16.48
C SER A 88 8.13 -17.19 16.36
N GLN A 89 8.07 -17.91 15.25
CA GLN A 89 7.11 -19.01 15.10
C GLN A 89 7.23 -20.04 16.19
N SER A 90 8.45 -20.46 16.55
CA SER A 90 8.69 -21.57 17.49
C SER A 90 8.88 -21.14 18.95
N SER A 91 9.20 -19.90 19.20
CA SER A 91 9.55 -19.41 20.54
C SER A 91 8.81 -18.12 20.88
N PHE A 92 8.53 -17.94 22.16
CA PHE A 92 7.99 -16.69 22.72
C PHE A 92 8.60 -16.48 24.10
N SER A 93 9.11 -15.28 24.31
CA SER A 93 9.64 -14.82 25.58
C SER A 93 8.87 -13.58 26.00
N GLU A 94 8.13 -13.66 27.08
CA GLU A 94 7.43 -12.53 27.68
C GLU A 94 8.46 -11.52 28.19
N ILE A 95 8.15 -10.23 28.13
CA ILE A 95 9.00 -9.18 28.70
C ILE A 95 8.99 -9.32 30.23
N ALA A 96 10.16 -9.24 30.82
CA ALA A 96 10.31 -9.31 32.27
C ALA A 96 9.52 -8.20 32.98
N ILE A 97 9.01 -8.51 34.19
CA ILE A 97 8.42 -7.52 35.09
C ILE A 97 9.49 -6.46 35.38
N ASP A 98 9.09 -5.20 35.50
CA ASP A 98 9.93 -4.00 35.70
C ASP A 98 10.69 -3.51 34.44
N ALA A 99 10.53 -4.20 33.30
CA ALA A 99 10.97 -3.68 32.02
C ALA A 99 9.79 -3.06 31.23
N ALA A 100 10.10 -2.12 30.34
CA ALA A 100 9.06 -1.53 29.46
C ALA A 100 8.39 -2.63 28.63
N GLN A 101 7.09 -2.78 28.81
CA GLN A 101 6.30 -3.85 28.20
C GLN A 101 6.04 -3.56 26.73
N GLN A 102 7.09 -3.65 25.92
CA GLN A 102 7.03 -3.46 24.47
C GLN A 102 7.89 -4.50 23.75
N GLY A 103 7.48 -4.94 22.59
CA GLY A 103 8.20 -5.97 21.86
C GLY A 103 7.70 -6.26 20.46
N ALA A 104 8.37 -7.21 19.84
CA ALA A 104 8.13 -7.63 18.45
C ALA A 104 7.00 -8.68 18.30
N ALA A 105 6.51 -9.23 19.41
CA ALA A 105 5.50 -10.28 19.41
C ALA A 105 4.40 -10.01 20.45
N LEU A 106 3.20 -10.48 20.12
CA LEU A 106 2.03 -10.48 20.99
C LEU A 106 1.45 -11.90 21.02
N GLN A 107 1.28 -12.45 22.22
CA GLN A 107 0.60 -13.72 22.41
C GLN A 107 -0.75 -13.50 23.07
N ILE A 108 -1.80 -14.01 22.45
CA ILE A 108 -3.19 -13.82 22.81
C ILE A 108 -3.74 -15.15 23.27
N TYR A 109 -4.32 -15.19 24.46
CA TYR A 109 -4.96 -16.37 25.02
C TYR A 109 -6.47 -16.18 25.00
N PRO A 110 -7.21 -16.86 24.11
CA PRO A 110 -8.66 -16.75 24.02
C PRO A 110 -9.36 -17.40 25.22
N THR A 111 -8.71 -18.35 25.88
CA THR A 111 -9.24 -19.07 27.05
C THR A 111 -8.22 -19.07 28.19
N THR A 112 -8.59 -19.67 29.35
CA THR A 112 -7.68 -19.90 30.47
C THR A 112 -6.65 -21.00 30.19
N ASN A 113 -6.84 -21.79 29.14
CA ASN A 113 -5.89 -22.82 28.72
C ASN A 113 -4.72 -22.17 27.94
N THR A 114 -3.57 -22.14 28.56
CA THR A 114 -2.35 -21.55 27.98
C THR A 114 -1.79 -22.31 26.77
N ASN A 115 -2.23 -23.54 26.52
CA ASN A 115 -1.86 -24.29 25.33
C ASN A 115 -2.63 -23.84 24.07
N THR A 116 -3.72 -23.07 24.28
CA THR A 116 -4.49 -22.50 23.18
C THR A 116 -4.15 -21.02 23.06
N PHE A 117 -3.42 -20.65 22.03
CA PHE A 117 -2.98 -19.28 21.83
C PHE A 117 -2.93 -18.88 20.36
N VAL A 118 -3.06 -17.59 20.12
CA VAL A 118 -2.73 -16.95 18.85
C VAL A 118 -1.51 -16.07 19.07
N ARG A 119 -0.53 -16.17 18.22
CA ARG A 119 0.67 -15.35 18.29
C ARG A 119 0.85 -14.53 17.03
N TYR A 120 1.05 -13.24 17.25
CA TYR A 120 1.54 -12.32 16.23
C TYR A 120 3.02 -12.07 16.49
N TYR A 121 3.85 -12.20 15.46
CA TYR A 121 5.30 -12.02 15.61
C TYR A 121 5.93 -11.41 14.36
N LEU A 122 6.98 -10.63 14.57
CA LEU A 122 7.77 -10.06 13.50
C LEU A 122 8.77 -11.10 12.98
N ASN A 123 8.71 -11.38 11.70
CA ASN A 123 9.82 -12.02 10.99
C ASN A 123 10.76 -10.93 10.48
N ALA A 124 11.82 -10.65 11.21
CA ALA A 124 12.76 -9.57 10.91
C ALA A 124 13.49 -9.79 9.56
N ALA A 125 13.79 -11.03 9.19
CA ALA A 125 14.47 -11.36 7.94
C ALA A 125 13.58 -11.06 6.72
N ALA A 126 12.30 -11.46 6.79
CA ALA A 126 11.32 -11.22 5.73
C ALA A 126 10.66 -9.84 5.83
N LYS A 127 10.84 -9.11 6.94
CA LYS A 127 10.14 -7.85 7.25
C LYS A 127 8.62 -8.00 7.22
N THR A 128 8.11 -9.10 7.75
CA THR A 128 6.69 -9.43 7.75
C THR A 128 6.17 -9.60 9.17
N LEU A 129 4.95 -9.11 9.41
CA LEU A 129 4.16 -9.48 10.58
C LEU A 129 3.41 -10.76 10.24
N ASN A 130 3.61 -11.79 11.04
CA ASN A 130 3.00 -13.10 10.86
C ASN A 130 2.04 -13.41 12.02
N ARG A 131 0.98 -14.14 11.71
CA ARG A 131 0.02 -14.69 12.67
C ARG A 131 0.10 -16.20 12.65
N MET A 132 0.09 -16.83 13.82
CA MET A 132 -0.03 -18.28 13.94
C MET A 132 -0.94 -18.67 15.10
N THR A 133 -1.47 -19.90 15.06
CA THR A 133 -2.34 -20.46 16.08
C THR A 133 -1.73 -21.77 16.60
N ASN A 134 -1.61 -21.91 17.91
CA ASN A 134 -1.18 -23.14 18.60
C ASN A 134 0.11 -23.78 18.05
N GLY A 135 1.09 -22.96 17.65
CA GLY A 135 2.36 -23.49 17.11
C GLY A 135 2.27 -23.99 15.66
N GLY A 136 1.17 -23.75 14.97
CA GLY A 136 0.97 -24.10 13.57
C GLY A 136 1.77 -23.23 12.60
N SER A 137 1.45 -23.33 11.30
CA SER A 137 2.07 -22.53 10.26
C SER A 137 1.76 -21.04 10.43
N GLY A 138 2.77 -20.19 10.26
CA GLY A 138 2.60 -18.74 10.26
C GLY A 138 1.99 -18.25 8.94
N VAL A 139 0.96 -17.41 9.03
CA VAL A 139 0.35 -16.72 7.89
C VAL A 139 0.83 -15.28 7.92
N VAL A 140 1.25 -14.74 6.77
CA VAL A 140 1.66 -13.34 6.65
C VAL A 140 0.43 -12.44 6.79
N VAL A 141 0.49 -11.52 7.73
CA VAL A 141 -0.56 -10.52 8.02
C VAL A 141 -0.25 -9.19 7.35
N ALA A 142 1.03 -8.81 7.36
CA ALA A 142 1.49 -7.57 6.74
C ALA A 142 2.94 -7.69 6.30
N GLY A 143 3.26 -7.14 5.14
CA GLY A 143 4.62 -7.08 4.60
C GLY A 143 5.25 -5.70 4.71
N GLY A 144 6.59 -5.62 4.59
CA GLY A 144 7.32 -4.36 4.57
C GLY A 144 7.42 -3.65 5.93
N VAL A 145 7.32 -4.38 7.03
CA VAL A 145 7.43 -3.85 8.39
C VAL A 145 8.88 -3.46 8.70
N LYS A 146 9.09 -2.22 9.14
CA LYS A 146 10.41 -1.65 9.39
C LYS A 146 10.80 -1.65 10.86
N ASN A 147 9.85 -1.31 11.73
CA ASN A 147 10.11 -1.20 13.17
C ASN A 147 10.18 -2.57 13.84
N THR A 148 10.89 -2.63 14.96
CA THR A 148 11.06 -3.84 15.77
C THR A 148 10.05 -3.92 16.91
N ASP A 149 9.65 -2.77 17.45
CA ASP A 149 8.71 -2.69 18.55
C ASP A 149 7.32 -2.42 18.00
N LEU A 150 6.55 -3.51 17.82
CA LEU A 150 5.24 -3.47 17.20
C LEU A 150 4.13 -3.32 18.23
N PHE A 151 4.30 -3.95 19.38
CA PHE A 151 3.29 -4.05 20.42
C PHE A 151 3.81 -3.43 21.70
N ALA A 152 2.96 -2.65 22.37
CA ALA A 152 3.24 -2.11 23.69
C ALA A 152 2.02 -2.27 24.59
N ALA A 153 2.22 -2.64 25.84
CA ALA A 153 1.17 -2.52 26.84
C ALA A 153 1.22 -1.09 27.38
N GLU A 154 0.10 -0.39 27.24
CA GLU A 154 0.00 1.03 27.60
C GLU A 154 -1.03 1.24 28.74
N ASP A 155 -0.86 2.29 29.52
CA ASP A 155 -1.85 2.78 30.47
C ASP A 155 -2.94 3.61 29.75
N ALA A 156 -3.92 4.10 30.51
CA ALA A 156 -4.98 4.96 29.98
C ALA A 156 -4.45 6.28 29.36
N LEU A 157 -3.29 6.76 29.81
CA LEU A 157 -2.64 7.96 29.31
C LEU A 157 -1.79 7.69 28.08
N GLY A 158 -1.47 6.42 27.81
CA GLY A 158 -0.68 5.98 26.66
C GLY A 158 0.80 5.85 26.94
N ASN A 159 1.20 5.77 28.20
CA ASN A 159 2.56 5.44 28.59
C ASN A 159 2.72 3.93 28.60
N THR A 160 3.87 3.44 28.13
CA THR A 160 4.22 2.03 28.23
C THR A 160 4.36 1.63 29.68
N VAL A 161 3.62 0.60 30.10
CA VAL A 161 3.71 0.09 31.47
C VAL A 161 4.92 -0.80 31.67
N SER A 162 5.37 -0.94 32.91
CA SER A 162 6.49 -1.81 33.30
C SER A 162 6.08 -3.00 34.16
N ASN A 163 4.76 -3.21 34.35
CA ASN A 163 4.23 -4.25 35.21
C ASN A 163 3.25 -5.16 34.46
N ASN A 164 2.36 -5.83 35.17
CA ASN A 164 1.42 -6.78 34.61
C ASN A 164 0.58 -6.21 33.46
N GLN A 165 0.53 -6.93 32.35
CA GLN A 165 -0.06 -6.54 31.05
C GLN A 165 -1.56 -6.87 30.93
N ASN A 166 -2.11 -7.66 31.83
CA ASN A 166 -3.44 -8.27 31.63
C ASN A 166 -4.61 -7.30 31.55
N ASN A 167 -4.49 -6.10 32.10
CA ASN A 167 -5.56 -5.09 32.09
C ASN A 167 -5.17 -3.83 31.31
N CYS A 168 -4.18 -3.94 30.48
CA CYS A 168 -3.64 -2.81 29.76
C CYS A 168 -4.32 -2.61 28.40
N VAL A 169 -4.16 -1.42 27.87
CA VAL A 169 -4.41 -1.13 26.48
C VAL A 169 -3.20 -1.62 25.67
N ILE A 170 -3.45 -2.38 24.63
CA ILE A 170 -2.39 -2.79 23.72
C ILE A 170 -2.24 -1.76 22.60
N GLY A 171 -1.13 -1.06 22.60
CA GLY A 171 -0.70 -0.18 21.52
C GLY A 171 -0.10 -1.01 20.38
N LEU A 172 -0.61 -0.83 19.17
CA LEU A 172 -0.04 -1.36 17.94
C LEU A 172 0.59 -0.21 17.16
N ASN A 173 1.87 -0.36 16.84
CA ASN A 173 2.61 0.60 16.04
C ASN A 173 3.30 -0.13 14.89
N LEU A 174 2.76 0.01 13.68
CA LEU A 174 3.31 -0.58 12.47
C LEU A 174 3.87 0.52 11.59
N GLN A 175 5.17 0.46 11.32
CA GLN A 175 5.84 1.32 10.35
C GLN A 175 6.15 0.47 9.11
N PHE A 176 5.58 0.86 8.00
CA PHE A 176 5.79 0.18 6.74
C PHE A 176 6.77 0.94 5.87
N GLN A 177 7.60 0.18 5.17
CA GLN A 177 8.52 0.70 4.19
C GLN A 177 8.33 -0.05 2.87
N GLN A 178 7.88 0.67 1.86
CA GLN A 178 7.67 0.09 0.54
C GLN A 178 8.61 0.74 -0.48
N LEU A 179 9.25 -0.08 -1.29
CA LEU A 179 10.07 0.41 -2.40
C LEU A 179 9.18 1.20 -3.37
N GLN A 180 9.56 2.43 -3.66
CA GLN A 180 8.80 3.31 -4.53
C GLN A 180 8.98 2.92 -6.01
N TYR A 181 10.11 2.30 -6.34
CA TYR A 181 10.44 1.84 -7.69
C TYR A 181 11.17 0.50 -7.58
N THR A 182 10.57 -0.57 -8.09
CA THR A 182 11.15 -1.91 -8.06
C THR A 182 12.33 -2.09 -9.05
N ASN A 183 12.41 -1.25 -10.09
CA ASN A 183 13.34 -1.44 -11.20
C ASN A 183 14.29 -0.27 -11.47
N ILE A 184 14.34 0.72 -10.61
CA ILE A 184 15.24 1.88 -10.82
C ILE A 184 16.05 2.09 -9.55
N SER A 185 17.28 1.60 -9.54
CA SER A 185 18.31 2.01 -8.58
C SER A 185 19.05 3.23 -9.17
N VAL A 186 18.78 4.41 -8.64
CA VAL A 186 19.57 5.60 -8.95
C VAL A 186 20.59 5.78 -7.84
N GLY A 187 21.80 5.28 -8.07
CA GLY A 187 22.87 5.28 -7.07
C GLY A 187 22.63 4.29 -5.92
N SER A 188 23.27 4.51 -4.77
CA SER A 188 23.13 3.65 -3.58
C SER A 188 21.83 3.88 -2.78
N ASN A 189 20.95 4.76 -3.21
CA ASN A 189 19.74 5.12 -2.50
C ASN A 189 18.49 4.57 -3.20
N SER A 190 17.87 3.56 -2.58
CA SER A 190 16.54 3.11 -2.94
C SER A 190 15.50 4.08 -2.37
N PHE A 191 14.60 4.57 -3.21
CA PHE A 191 13.52 5.44 -2.78
C PHE A 191 12.42 4.62 -2.10
N TYR A 192 12.24 4.82 -0.79
CA TYR A 192 11.19 4.19 -0.01
C TYR A 192 10.10 5.20 0.33
N THR A 193 8.87 4.76 0.25
CA THR A 193 7.74 5.46 0.89
C THR A 193 7.48 4.75 2.22
N SER A 194 7.48 5.52 3.32
CA SER A 194 7.11 5.00 4.64
C SER A 194 5.74 5.54 5.04
N TYR A 195 4.94 4.70 5.67
CA TYR A 195 3.71 5.09 6.34
C TYR A 195 3.60 4.35 7.67
N GLN A 196 2.87 4.97 8.61
CA GLN A 196 2.72 4.44 9.95
C GLN A 196 1.25 4.24 10.27
N VAL A 197 0.93 3.09 10.85
CA VAL A 197 -0.37 2.78 11.44
C VAL A 197 -0.18 2.65 12.94
N ARG A 198 -0.84 3.51 13.69
CA ARG A 198 -0.85 3.46 15.15
C ARG A 198 -2.28 3.32 15.63
N THR A 199 -2.55 2.33 16.45
CA THR A 199 -3.88 2.10 17.04
C THR A 199 -3.73 1.60 18.46
N LYS A 200 -4.75 1.81 19.28
CA LYS A 200 -4.83 1.37 20.65
C LYS A 200 -6.04 0.46 20.81
N LEU A 201 -5.83 -0.66 21.43
CA LEU A 201 -6.80 -1.74 21.56
C LEU A 201 -6.97 -2.08 23.04
N ALA A 202 -8.15 -1.82 23.58
CA ALA A 202 -8.47 -2.22 24.92
C ALA A 202 -9.12 -3.61 24.92
N ARG A 203 -8.61 -4.51 25.76
CA ARG A 203 -9.23 -5.79 26.03
C ARG A 203 -10.55 -5.59 26.77
N ARG A 204 -11.61 -6.26 26.34
CA ARG A 204 -12.85 -6.33 27.13
C ARG A 204 -12.62 -7.35 28.22
N ALA A 205 -12.50 -6.87 29.47
CA ALA A 205 -12.50 -7.75 30.64
C ALA A 205 -13.93 -8.33 30.84
N PHE A 206 -14.08 -9.65 30.69
CA PHE A 206 -15.24 -10.40 31.11
C PHE A 206 -14.85 -11.30 32.26
#